data_fb15b18cd7722e94ec2831910ce91166
#
_entry.id   fb15b18cd7722e94ec2831910ce91166
#
_cell.length_a   1.000
_cell.length_b   1.000
_cell.length_c   1.000
_cell.angle_alpha   90.00
_cell.angle_beta   90.00
_cell.angle_gamma   90.00
#
_symmetry.space_group_name_H-M   'P 1'
#
loop_
_entity.id
_entity.type
_entity.pdbx_description
1 polymer ?
#
loop_
_entity_poly.entity_id
_entity_poly.type
_entity_poly.pdbx_seq_one_letter_code
_entity_poly.pdbx_strand_id
1 'polypeptide(L)'
;LFGLLLLASGPGFRSRRQLDEHYQKHGFEFGSISEGDYLRLAQELRDAPPGGPILEARRPDGEFSRFDRRHGYFGAYNRDGTIRTFFIPNNGERYFRRQASRPYN
;
A
#
# COMPACT_ATOMS: atom_id res chain seq x y z
N LEU A 1 -7.93 -18.99 -9.87
CA LEU A 1 -6.82 -19.81 -9.49
C LEU A 1 -5.51 -19.28 -9.97
N PHE A 2 -5.31 -19.38 -11.26
CA PHE A 2 -4.05 -18.93 -11.81
C PHE A 2 -3.86 -17.45 -11.66
N GLY A 3 -4.95 -16.70 -11.78
CA GLY A 3 -4.88 -15.28 -11.60
C GLY A 3 -4.39 -14.91 -10.21
N LEU A 4 -4.78 -15.69 -9.22
CA LEU A 4 -4.33 -15.43 -7.85
C LEU A 4 -2.83 -15.60 -7.72
N LEU A 5 -2.28 -16.59 -8.42
CA LEU A 5 -0.85 -16.83 -8.36
C LEU A 5 -0.06 -15.74 -9.04
N LEU A 6 -0.67 -15.06 -10.00
CA LEU A 6 0.01 -14.00 -10.73
C LEU A 6 -0.13 -12.65 -10.05
N LEU A 7 -1.02 -12.55 -9.07
CA LEU A 7 -1.20 -11.33 -8.31
C LEU A 7 -0.26 -11.32 -7.13
N ALA A 8 -0.09 -10.18 -6.52
CA ALA A 8 0.61 -10.05 -5.25
C ALA A 8 1.99 -10.66 -5.29
N SER A 9 2.79 -10.24 -6.26
CA SER A 9 4.19 -10.66 -6.33
C SER A 9 5.06 -9.43 -6.49
N GLY A 10 6.37 -9.64 -6.71
CA GLY A 10 7.30 -8.56 -6.88
C GLY A 10 7.80 -8.04 -5.54
N PRO A 11 8.30 -6.80 -5.50
CA PRO A 11 8.95 -6.27 -4.31
C PRO A 11 8.04 -6.27 -3.09
N GLY A 12 8.62 -6.52 -1.94
CA GLY A 12 7.95 -6.37 -0.65
C GLY A 12 8.46 -5.13 0.05
N PHE A 13 8.51 -5.19 1.39
CA PHE A 13 9.19 -4.16 2.17
C PHE A 13 10.70 -4.28 1.95
N ARG A 14 11.42 -3.25 2.36
CA ARG A 14 12.88 -3.23 2.16
C ARG A 14 13.56 -4.41 2.82
N SER A 15 13.05 -4.85 3.98
CA SER A 15 13.62 -5.96 4.71
C SER A 15 12.52 -6.70 5.44
N ARG A 16 12.84 -7.92 5.87
CA ARG A 16 11.93 -8.70 6.70
C ARG A 16 11.61 -7.96 7.99
N ARG A 17 12.61 -7.28 8.53
CA ARG A 17 12.42 -6.53 9.76
C ARG A 17 11.38 -5.42 9.57
N GLN A 18 11.43 -4.71 8.46
CA GLN A 18 10.46 -3.66 8.22
C GLN A 18 9.06 -4.24 8.01
N LEU A 19 8.94 -5.35 7.33
CA LEU A 19 7.66 -6.03 7.23
C LEU A 19 7.12 -6.38 8.61
N ASP A 20 7.96 -6.98 9.44
CA ASP A 20 7.54 -7.37 10.79
C ASP A 20 7.06 -6.16 11.58
N GLU A 21 7.80 -5.06 11.53
CA GLU A 21 7.46 -3.85 12.27
C GLU A 21 6.14 -3.26 11.81
N HIS A 22 5.94 -3.18 10.51
CA HIS A 22 4.71 -2.64 9.96
C HIS A 22 3.52 -3.54 10.26
N TYR A 23 3.72 -4.84 10.17
CA TYR A 23 2.65 -5.78 10.49
C TYR A 23 2.25 -5.68 11.96
N GLN A 24 3.22 -5.59 12.86
CA GLN A 24 2.91 -5.49 14.28
C GLN A 24 2.17 -4.19 14.60
N LYS A 25 2.51 -3.12 13.89
CA LYS A 25 1.88 -1.84 14.12
C LYS A 25 0.51 -1.73 13.49
N HIS A 26 0.33 -2.27 12.31
CA HIS A 26 -0.86 -2.01 11.50
C HIS A 26 -1.68 -3.23 11.14
N GLY A 27 -1.14 -4.43 11.30
CA GLY A 27 -1.82 -5.64 10.83
C GLY A 27 -3.22 -5.81 11.41
N PHE A 28 -3.40 -5.47 12.68
CA PHE A 28 -4.69 -5.61 13.35
C PHE A 28 -5.79 -4.75 12.72
N GLU A 29 -5.40 -3.71 11.99
CA GLU A 29 -6.37 -2.84 11.33
C GLU A 29 -7.13 -3.59 10.24
N PHE A 30 -6.56 -4.67 9.73
CA PHE A 30 -7.13 -5.46 8.65
C PHE A 30 -7.85 -6.72 9.14
N GLY A 31 -8.07 -6.81 10.44
CA GLY A 31 -8.69 -7.99 11.04
C GLY A 31 -7.66 -9.03 11.42
N SER A 32 -8.10 -10.26 11.58
CA SER A 32 -7.20 -11.37 11.95
C SER A 32 -6.56 -11.93 10.70
N ILE A 33 -5.48 -11.31 10.26
CA ILE A 33 -4.76 -11.77 9.09
C ILE A 33 -3.33 -12.12 9.45
N SER A 34 -2.72 -12.97 8.64
CA SER A 34 -1.32 -13.32 8.82
C SER A 34 -0.43 -12.21 8.27
N GLU A 35 0.84 -12.27 8.63
CA GLU A 35 1.82 -11.34 8.10
C GLU A 35 1.94 -11.50 6.58
N GLY A 36 1.85 -12.73 6.08
CA GLY A 36 1.86 -12.97 4.64
C GLY A 36 0.67 -12.36 3.94
N ASP A 37 -0.51 -12.43 4.56
CA ASP A 37 -1.70 -11.79 4.00
C ASP A 37 -1.55 -10.28 3.98
N TYR A 38 -0.99 -9.71 5.03
CA TYR A 38 -0.74 -8.28 5.10
C TYR A 38 0.17 -7.84 3.95
N LEU A 39 1.27 -8.57 3.75
CA LEU A 39 2.19 -8.28 2.65
C LEU A 39 1.48 -8.36 1.30
N ARG A 40 0.69 -9.43 1.11
CA ARG A 40 0.00 -9.64 -0.16
C ARG A 40 -1.00 -8.52 -0.45
N LEU A 41 -1.73 -8.06 0.56
CA LEU A 41 -2.68 -6.97 0.37
C LEU A 41 -1.97 -5.69 -0.05
N ALA A 42 -0.81 -5.41 0.55
CA ALA A 42 -0.03 -4.23 0.17
C ALA A 42 0.45 -4.32 -1.27
N GLN A 43 0.88 -5.50 -1.69
CA GLN A 43 1.31 -5.72 -3.06
C GLN A 43 0.15 -5.63 -4.04
N GLU A 44 -1.01 -6.14 -3.68
CA GLU A 44 -2.20 -6.05 -4.54
C GLU A 44 -2.62 -4.61 -4.76
N LEU A 45 -2.58 -3.80 -3.71
CA LEU A 45 -2.91 -2.39 -3.88
C LEU A 45 -1.91 -1.71 -4.80
N ARG A 46 -0.62 -2.01 -4.65
CA ARG A 46 0.41 -1.45 -5.52
C ARG A 46 0.16 -1.78 -6.97
N ASP A 47 -0.25 -3.01 -7.25
CA ASP A 47 -0.35 -3.54 -8.60
C ASP A 47 -1.72 -3.37 -9.23
N ALA A 48 -2.70 -2.92 -8.47
CA ALA A 48 -4.06 -2.75 -9.00
C ALA A 48 -4.07 -1.71 -10.12
N PRO A 49 -4.85 -1.92 -11.18
CA PRO A 49 -4.97 -0.88 -12.21
C PRO A 49 -5.51 0.40 -11.59
N PRO A 50 -4.90 1.55 -11.90
CA PRO A 50 -5.42 2.81 -11.38
C PRO A 50 -6.76 3.16 -12.01
N GLY A 51 -7.55 3.93 -11.29
CA GLY A 51 -8.87 4.31 -11.75
C GLY A 51 -9.96 3.63 -10.96
N GLY A 52 -11.20 4.06 -11.15
CA GLY A 52 -12.31 3.58 -10.35
C GLY A 52 -12.07 3.83 -8.87
N PRO A 53 -12.11 2.80 -8.04
CA PRO A 53 -11.89 3.00 -6.61
C PRO A 53 -10.42 3.22 -6.24
N ILE A 54 -9.48 3.02 -7.17
CA ILE A 54 -8.05 3.10 -6.88
C ILE A 54 -7.53 4.47 -7.29
N LEU A 55 -7.19 5.29 -6.31
CA LEU A 55 -6.58 6.58 -6.53
C LEU A 55 -5.06 6.43 -6.49
N GLU A 56 -4.36 7.23 -7.29
CA GLU A 56 -2.91 7.21 -7.31
C GLU A 56 -2.39 8.64 -7.31
N ALA A 57 -1.31 8.88 -6.58
CA ALA A 57 -0.57 10.13 -6.62
C ALA A 57 0.91 9.78 -6.80
N ARG A 58 1.54 10.40 -7.81
CA ARG A 58 2.91 10.10 -8.16
C ARG A 58 3.76 11.35 -8.02
N ARG A 59 4.96 11.18 -7.49
CA ARG A 59 5.88 12.29 -7.26
C ARG A 59 6.95 12.33 -8.35
N PRO A 60 7.64 13.47 -8.51
CA PRO A 60 8.66 13.61 -9.56
C PRO A 60 9.77 12.57 -9.48
N ASP A 61 10.12 12.08 -8.29
CA ASP A 61 11.16 11.07 -8.14
C ASP A 61 10.67 9.65 -8.42
N GLY A 62 9.40 9.50 -8.74
CA GLY A 62 8.81 8.19 -9.03
C GLY A 62 8.17 7.51 -7.85
N GLU A 63 8.31 8.03 -6.64
CA GLU A 63 7.54 7.51 -5.51
C GLU A 63 6.07 7.72 -5.77
N PHE A 64 5.24 6.81 -5.26
CA PHE A 64 3.81 6.95 -5.47
C PHE A 64 3.04 6.39 -4.29
N SER A 65 1.80 6.85 -4.16
CA SER A 65 0.89 6.34 -3.17
C SER A 65 -0.41 5.95 -3.82
N ARG A 66 -1.11 5.02 -3.17
CA ARG A 66 -2.38 4.49 -3.63
C ARG A 66 -3.38 4.50 -2.50
N PHE A 67 -4.63 4.72 -2.85
CA PHE A 67 -5.72 4.63 -1.87
C PHE A 67 -6.88 3.86 -2.51
N ASP A 68 -7.36 2.84 -1.81
CA ASP A 68 -8.50 2.05 -2.25
C ASP A 68 -9.74 2.60 -1.54
N ARG A 69 -10.60 3.29 -2.28
CA ARG A 69 -11.83 3.87 -1.73
C ARG A 69 -12.78 2.82 -1.18
N ARG A 70 -12.72 1.62 -1.73
CA ARG A 70 -13.65 0.58 -1.34
C ARG A 70 -13.35 0.03 0.04
N HIS A 71 -12.08 -0.11 0.35
CA HIS A 71 -11.67 -0.73 1.61
C HIS A 71 -11.01 0.24 2.58
N GLY A 72 -10.62 1.42 2.09
CA GLY A 72 -9.94 2.39 2.93
C GLY A 72 -8.45 2.12 3.11
N TYR A 73 -7.85 1.31 2.26
CA TYR A 73 -6.43 0.96 2.37
C TYR A 73 -5.57 2.05 1.75
N PHE A 74 -4.49 2.39 2.42
CA PHE A 74 -3.50 3.32 1.92
C PHE A 74 -2.15 2.63 1.85
N GLY A 75 -1.46 2.80 0.72
CA GLY A 75 -0.10 2.30 0.55
C GLY A 75 0.79 3.34 -0.07
N ALA A 76 2.07 3.34 0.32
CA ALA A 76 3.07 4.21 -0.26
C ALA A 76 4.25 3.35 -0.68
N TYR A 77 4.80 3.67 -1.85
CA TYR A 77 5.77 2.81 -2.52
C TYR A 77 6.90 3.63 -3.08
N ASN A 78 8.09 3.04 -3.11
CA ASN A 78 9.22 3.61 -3.79
C ASN A 78 9.05 3.45 -5.29
N ARG A 79 9.90 4.12 -6.06
CA ARG A 79 9.86 4.06 -7.50
C ARG A 79 9.95 2.63 -8.02
N ASP A 80 10.74 1.78 -7.36
CA ASP A 80 10.94 0.40 -7.77
C ASP A 80 9.83 -0.54 -7.28
N GLY A 81 8.83 0.00 -6.59
CA GLY A 81 7.72 -0.79 -6.08
C GLY A 81 7.91 -1.32 -4.68
N THR A 82 9.08 -1.09 -4.06
CA THR A 82 9.30 -1.47 -2.67
C THR A 82 8.28 -0.76 -1.78
N ILE A 83 7.68 -1.50 -0.86
CA ILE A 83 6.63 -0.97 0.00
C ILE A 83 7.25 -0.13 1.11
N ARG A 84 6.77 1.10 1.26
CA ARG A 84 7.20 1.99 2.33
C ARG A 84 6.28 1.88 3.53
N THR A 85 4.98 1.82 3.29
CA THR A 85 4.00 1.67 4.35
C THR A 85 2.69 1.17 3.77
N PHE A 86 1.86 0.57 4.64
CA PHE A 86 0.55 0.09 4.25
C PHE A 86 -0.31 0.02 5.50
N PHE A 87 -1.41 0.77 5.51
CA PHE A 87 -2.27 0.83 6.69
C PHE A 87 -3.65 1.41 6.32
N ILE A 88 -4.55 1.42 7.29
CA ILE A 88 -5.89 2.00 7.10
C ILE A 88 -5.93 3.32 7.87
N PRO A 89 -5.82 4.46 7.17
CA PRO A 89 -5.84 5.77 7.85
C PRO A 89 -7.23 6.06 8.40
N ASN A 90 -7.26 6.73 9.55
CA ASN A 90 -8.52 7.10 10.17
C ASN A 90 -9.31 8.08 9.31
N ASN A 91 -8.63 8.94 8.59
CA ASN A 91 -9.28 9.98 7.78
C ASN A 91 -9.55 9.53 6.35
N GLY A 92 -9.28 8.29 6.00
CA GLY A 92 -9.59 7.75 4.69
C GLY A 92 -8.99 8.57 3.56
N GLU A 93 -9.82 8.89 2.58
CA GLU A 93 -9.38 9.60 1.39
C GLU A 93 -8.76 10.97 1.72
N ARG A 94 -9.20 11.60 2.78
CA ARG A 94 -8.63 12.89 3.17
C ARG A 94 -7.15 12.75 3.50
N TYR A 95 -6.77 11.67 4.17
CA TYR A 95 -5.36 11.40 4.43
C TYR A 95 -4.57 11.28 3.13
N PHE A 96 -5.10 10.52 2.18
CA PHE A 96 -4.45 10.33 0.89
C PHE A 96 -4.24 11.68 0.19
N ARG A 97 -5.29 12.50 0.14
CA ARG A 97 -5.19 13.78 -0.56
C ARG A 97 -4.22 14.72 0.12
N ARG A 98 -4.16 14.68 1.44
CA ARG A 98 -3.23 15.52 2.18
C ARG A 98 -1.79 15.08 1.90
N GLN A 99 -1.54 13.79 1.84
CA GLN A 99 -0.21 13.30 1.51
C GLN A 99 0.16 13.64 0.07
N ALA A 100 -0.77 13.53 -0.85
CA ALA A 100 -0.53 13.82 -2.26
C ALA A 100 -0.19 15.29 -2.49
N SER A 101 -0.70 16.18 -1.67
CA SER A 101 -0.49 17.63 -1.83
C SER A 101 0.71 18.15 -1.06
N ARG A 102 1.41 17.31 -0.30
CA ARG A 102 2.59 17.75 0.44
C ARG A 102 3.67 18.21 -0.53
N PRO A 103 4.39 19.30 -0.20
CA PRO A 103 5.49 19.72 -1.05
C PRO A 103 6.54 18.62 -1.17
N TYR A 104 7.12 18.53 -2.34
CA TYR A 104 8.20 17.59 -2.58
C TYR A 104 9.53 18.25 -2.22
N ASN A 105 10.34 17.58 -1.43
CA ASN A 105 11.68 18.06 -1.09
C ASN A 105 12.71 17.07 -1.51
#